data_d0b58e22aa2c7ae9e9f5e72b0651fc61
#
_entry.id   d0b58e22aa2c7ae9e9f5e72b0651fc61
#
_cell.length_a   1.000
_cell.length_b   1.000
_cell.length_c   1.000
_cell.angle_alpha   90.00
_cell.angle_beta   90.00
_cell.angle_gamma   90.00
#
_symmetry.space_group_name_H-M   'P 1'
#
loop_
_entity.id
_entity.type
_entity.pdbx_description
1 polymer ?
#
loop_
_entity_poly.entity_id
_entity_poly.type
_entity_poly.pdbx_seq_one_letter_code
_entity_poly.pdbx_strand_id
1 'polypeptide(L)'
;MTTATLLGAEPWSHIGRGSSGVLLIHGFTGSPSSMRGVAQACALAGFHVELPRLSGHGTTVADLVPARWSDWSADAETAYQTLRQRCDRIVVIGLSMGGALTLWLATHHPEIAGIVCINPVAQPLPDEMMSGLESLLRDGVESIPAIGSDIADPSAKEISYDATPVCALHSLFADGVNNFVKSYPSMTVPML
;
A
#
# COMPACT_ATOMS: atom_id res chain seq x y z
N MET A 1 5.64 11.44 21.16
CA MET A 1 5.80 10.03 21.61
C MET A 1 5.41 9.16 20.43
N THR A 2 6.24 8.20 20.04
CA THR A 2 5.88 7.26 18.96
C THR A 2 4.83 6.28 19.49
N THR A 3 3.69 6.20 18.82
CA THR A 3 2.61 5.25 19.15
C THR A 3 3.13 3.82 18.95
N ALA A 4 2.79 2.91 19.87
CA ALA A 4 3.18 1.51 19.76
C ALA A 4 2.49 0.84 18.56
N THR A 5 3.25 0.03 17.81
CA THR A 5 2.71 -0.78 16.72
C THR A 5 1.79 -1.88 17.30
N LEU A 6 0.65 -2.10 16.67
CA LEU A 6 -0.25 -3.20 17.01
C LEU A 6 0.44 -4.54 16.77
N LEU A 7 0.21 -5.49 17.67
CA LEU A 7 0.79 -6.83 17.57
C LEU A 7 0.37 -7.51 16.25
N GLY A 8 1.34 -7.92 15.44
CA GLY A 8 1.14 -8.50 14.11
C GLY A 8 1.12 -7.50 12.95
N ALA A 9 1.11 -6.18 13.26
CA ALA A 9 1.16 -5.12 12.25
C ALA A 9 2.58 -4.60 11.98
N GLU A 10 3.60 -5.24 12.54
CA GLU A 10 5.00 -4.84 12.36
C GLU A 10 5.43 -5.02 10.88
N PRO A 11 6.34 -4.16 10.37
CA PRO A 11 6.98 -4.40 9.10
C PRO A 11 7.76 -5.73 9.15
N TRP A 12 8.06 -6.28 7.98
CA TRP A 12 8.78 -7.54 7.93
C TRP A 12 9.73 -7.58 6.74
N SER A 13 10.94 -8.09 6.98
CA SER A 13 11.96 -8.26 5.97
C SER A 13 12.55 -9.66 6.05
N HIS A 14 13.01 -10.18 4.91
CA HIS A 14 13.73 -11.44 4.83
C HIS A 14 14.90 -11.33 3.85
N ILE A 15 16.07 -11.79 4.27
CA ILE A 15 17.24 -11.93 3.41
C ILE A 15 17.20 -13.32 2.80
N GLY A 16 16.86 -13.39 1.51
CA GLY A 16 16.80 -14.62 0.72
C GLY A 16 18.15 -15.02 0.14
N ARG A 17 18.10 -15.76 -0.97
CA ARG A 17 19.27 -16.23 -1.71
C ARG A 17 19.25 -15.66 -3.13
N GLY A 18 20.44 -15.42 -3.70
CA GLY A 18 20.56 -14.89 -5.05
C GLY A 18 20.28 -13.38 -5.13
N SER A 19 19.79 -12.92 -6.29
CA SER A 19 19.61 -11.49 -6.60
C SER A 19 18.16 -11.13 -6.99
N SER A 20 17.19 -11.94 -6.57
CA SER A 20 15.77 -11.67 -6.83
C SER A 20 15.04 -11.28 -5.55
N GLY A 21 14.27 -10.19 -5.63
CA GLY A 21 13.52 -9.63 -4.50
C GLY A 21 12.03 -9.47 -4.79
N VAL A 22 11.24 -9.43 -3.72
CA VAL A 22 9.80 -9.16 -3.76
C VAL A 22 9.47 -8.08 -2.74
N LEU A 23 8.90 -6.98 -3.21
CA LEU A 23 8.30 -5.94 -2.38
C LEU A 23 6.81 -6.22 -2.28
N LEU A 24 6.27 -6.25 -1.06
CA LEU A 24 4.84 -6.40 -0.82
C LEU A 24 4.30 -5.15 -0.12
N ILE A 25 3.14 -4.65 -0.57
CA ILE A 25 2.54 -3.42 -0.07
C ILE A 25 1.08 -3.68 0.30
N HIS A 26 0.73 -3.39 1.57
CA HIS A 26 -0.62 -3.59 2.11
C HIS A 26 -1.61 -2.48 1.72
N GLY A 27 -2.88 -2.70 2.02
CA GLY A 27 -3.99 -1.79 1.69
C GLY A 27 -4.17 -0.64 2.69
N PHE A 28 -5.05 0.32 2.30
CA PHE A 28 -5.47 1.45 3.11
C PHE A 28 -6.23 0.97 4.35
N THR A 29 -6.02 1.64 5.49
CA THR A 29 -6.51 1.26 6.83
C THR A 29 -6.01 -0.09 7.35
N GLY A 30 -5.42 -0.94 6.51
CA GLY A 30 -4.87 -2.24 6.87
C GLY A 30 -3.47 -2.17 7.48
N SER A 31 -2.77 -3.30 7.43
CA SER A 31 -1.40 -3.39 7.95
C SER A 31 -0.61 -4.48 7.22
N PRO A 32 0.70 -4.64 7.46
CA PRO A 32 1.49 -5.74 6.90
C PRO A 32 0.90 -7.14 7.14
N SER A 33 0.03 -7.32 8.15
CA SER A 33 -0.59 -8.60 8.46
C SER A 33 -1.34 -9.21 7.26
N SER A 34 -2.00 -8.38 6.43
CA SER A 34 -2.78 -8.85 5.27
C SER A 34 -1.91 -9.47 4.17
N MET A 35 -0.64 -9.07 4.09
CA MET A 35 0.31 -9.57 3.08
C MET A 35 1.34 -10.54 3.67
N ARG A 36 1.32 -10.80 4.98
CA ARG A 36 2.32 -11.61 5.69
C ARG A 36 2.43 -13.02 5.13
N GLY A 37 1.32 -13.67 4.84
CA GLY A 37 1.32 -15.04 4.31
C GLY A 37 2.02 -15.13 2.95
N VAL A 38 1.74 -14.18 2.06
CA VAL A 38 2.40 -14.11 0.73
C VAL A 38 3.88 -13.80 0.89
N ALA A 39 4.24 -12.88 1.79
CA ALA A 39 5.63 -12.54 2.09
C ALA A 39 6.43 -13.75 2.58
N GLN A 40 5.86 -14.53 3.50
CA GLN A 40 6.47 -15.77 3.99
C GLN A 40 6.62 -16.82 2.89
N ALA A 41 5.63 -16.98 2.01
CA ALA A 41 5.72 -17.89 0.87
C ALA A 41 6.87 -17.49 -0.08
N CYS A 42 7.01 -16.19 -0.37
CA CYS A 42 8.14 -15.68 -1.17
C CYS A 42 9.49 -15.95 -0.50
N ALA A 43 9.59 -15.75 0.81
CA ALA A 43 10.81 -16.02 1.57
C ALA A 43 11.17 -17.52 1.55
N LEU A 44 10.18 -18.41 1.73
CA LEU A 44 10.37 -19.85 1.62
C LEU A 44 10.84 -20.28 0.22
N ALA A 45 10.40 -19.57 -0.81
CA ALA A 45 10.87 -19.75 -2.19
C ALA A 45 12.29 -19.19 -2.44
N GLY A 46 12.90 -18.55 -1.44
CA GLY A 46 14.28 -18.07 -1.48
C GLY A 46 14.47 -16.62 -1.93
N PHE A 47 13.39 -15.85 -2.12
CA PHE A 47 13.46 -14.43 -2.46
C PHE A 47 13.88 -13.56 -1.28
N HIS A 48 14.58 -12.46 -1.56
CA HIS A 48 14.65 -11.34 -0.64
C HIS A 48 13.26 -10.70 -0.56
N VAL A 49 12.82 -10.30 0.64
CA VAL A 49 11.47 -9.75 0.82
C VAL A 49 11.53 -8.49 1.66
N GLU A 50 10.81 -7.47 1.23
CA GLU A 50 10.45 -6.30 2.03
C GLU A 50 8.91 -6.16 2.09
N LEU A 51 8.40 -5.99 3.29
CA LEU A 51 6.99 -5.75 3.58
C LEU A 51 6.92 -4.57 4.57
N PRO A 52 6.96 -3.32 4.06
CA PRO A 52 6.93 -2.15 4.93
C PRO A 52 5.57 -2.00 5.62
N ARG A 53 5.56 -1.34 6.77
CA ARG A 53 4.38 -0.75 7.38
C ARG A 53 4.31 0.70 6.92
N LEU A 54 3.28 1.03 6.17
CA LEU A 54 3.09 2.38 5.63
C LEU A 54 2.81 3.38 6.75
N SER A 55 3.23 4.61 6.57
CA SER A 55 3.06 5.73 7.49
C SER A 55 1.60 5.87 7.93
N GLY A 56 1.39 6.02 9.23
CA GLY A 56 0.07 6.13 9.84
C GLY A 56 -0.70 4.81 10.02
N HIS A 57 -0.20 3.68 9.49
CA HIS A 57 -0.88 2.38 9.56
C HIS A 57 -0.36 1.50 10.71
N GLY A 58 -1.18 0.55 11.15
CA GLY A 58 -0.79 -0.47 12.14
C GLY A 58 -0.50 0.09 13.54
N THR A 59 -1.04 1.24 13.89
CA THR A 59 -0.93 1.90 15.21
C THR A 59 -2.30 2.39 15.67
N THR A 60 -2.67 3.64 15.40
CA THR A 60 -3.99 4.23 15.70
C THR A 60 -4.55 5.00 14.50
N VAL A 61 -5.87 5.16 14.45
CA VAL A 61 -6.52 6.01 13.43
C VAL A 61 -5.97 7.44 13.48
N ALA A 62 -5.68 7.95 14.67
CA ALA A 62 -5.13 9.30 14.85
C ALA A 62 -3.77 9.50 14.16
N ASP A 63 -2.95 8.43 14.06
CA ASP A 63 -1.68 8.48 13.33
C ASP A 63 -1.91 8.48 11.79
N LEU A 64 -3.04 7.93 11.32
CA LEU A 64 -3.39 7.92 9.90
C LEU A 64 -3.99 9.26 9.44
N VAL A 65 -4.63 10.02 10.33
CA VAL A 65 -5.24 11.33 10.00
C VAL A 65 -4.26 12.27 9.28
N PRO A 66 -3.02 12.49 9.75
CA PRO A 66 -2.06 13.38 9.07
C PRO A 66 -1.38 12.74 7.85
N ALA A 67 -1.43 11.41 7.67
CA ALA A 67 -0.71 10.73 6.60
C ALA A 67 -1.31 11.05 5.22
N ARG A 68 -0.45 11.13 4.21
CA ARG A 68 -0.79 11.52 2.84
C ARG A 68 -0.16 10.56 1.83
N TRP A 69 -0.57 10.69 0.58
CA TRP A 69 0.01 9.95 -0.54
C TRP A 69 1.54 10.07 -0.60
N SER A 70 2.07 11.27 -0.35
CA SER A 70 3.51 11.53 -0.34
C SER A 70 4.26 10.68 0.68
N ASP A 71 3.66 10.44 1.85
CA ASP A 71 4.29 9.61 2.88
C ASP A 71 4.32 8.14 2.45
N TRP A 72 3.19 7.62 1.94
CA TRP A 72 3.08 6.23 1.52
C TRP A 72 3.92 5.92 0.28
N SER A 73 3.98 6.85 -0.68
CA SER A 73 4.85 6.69 -1.85
C SER A 73 6.33 6.73 -1.47
N ALA A 74 6.72 7.57 -0.49
CA ALA A 74 8.08 7.58 0.04
C ALA A 74 8.43 6.30 0.81
N ASP A 75 7.49 5.72 1.57
CA ASP A 75 7.67 4.44 2.25
C ASP A 75 7.88 3.30 1.24
N ALA A 76 7.03 3.26 0.19
CA ALA A 76 7.12 2.26 -0.88
C ALA A 76 8.45 2.39 -1.66
N GLU A 77 8.84 3.62 -2.00
CA GLU A 77 10.12 3.92 -2.65
C GLU A 77 11.31 3.48 -1.78
N THR A 78 11.29 3.80 -0.48
CA THR A 78 12.34 3.42 0.47
C THR A 78 12.50 1.90 0.53
N ALA A 79 11.40 1.16 0.59
CA ALA A 79 11.43 -0.31 0.62
C ALA A 79 11.92 -0.89 -0.73
N TYR A 80 11.52 -0.31 -1.86
CA TYR A 80 12.03 -0.67 -3.18
C TYR A 80 13.54 -0.46 -3.26
N GLN A 81 14.05 0.71 -2.87
CA GLN A 81 15.47 1.02 -2.88
C GLN A 81 16.27 0.12 -1.93
N THR A 82 15.68 -0.30 -0.82
CA THR A 82 16.29 -1.29 0.10
C THR A 82 16.53 -2.62 -0.61
N LEU A 83 15.57 -3.09 -1.42
CA LEU A 83 15.77 -4.29 -2.24
C LEU A 83 16.79 -4.06 -3.36
N ARG A 84 16.79 -2.89 -4.01
CA ARG A 84 17.73 -2.55 -5.10
C ARG A 84 19.19 -2.63 -4.68
N GLN A 85 19.51 -2.44 -3.40
CA GLN A 85 20.88 -2.58 -2.89
C GLN A 85 21.42 -4.01 -2.98
N ARG A 86 20.54 -5.04 -3.11
CA ARG A 86 20.92 -6.45 -3.08
C ARG A 86 20.26 -7.32 -4.15
N CYS A 87 19.34 -6.73 -4.93
CA CYS A 87 18.58 -7.45 -5.94
C CYS A 87 18.71 -6.78 -7.32
N ASP A 88 18.98 -7.59 -8.34
CA ASP A 88 18.99 -7.15 -9.74
C ASP A 88 17.57 -7.21 -10.35
N ARG A 89 16.74 -8.12 -9.83
CA ARG A 89 15.35 -8.33 -10.29
C ARG A 89 14.39 -8.19 -9.13
N ILE A 90 13.44 -7.29 -9.25
CA ILE A 90 12.41 -7.05 -8.20
C ILE A 90 11.04 -7.17 -8.82
N VAL A 91 10.17 -7.94 -8.14
CA VAL A 91 8.73 -7.97 -8.38
C VAL A 91 8.05 -7.19 -7.27
N VAL A 92 7.02 -6.40 -7.60
CA VAL A 92 6.23 -5.66 -6.62
C VAL A 92 4.80 -6.23 -6.59
N ILE A 93 4.30 -6.50 -5.41
CA ILE A 93 2.96 -7.06 -5.17
C ILE A 93 2.19 -6.11 -4.26
N GLY A 94 1.04 -5.62 -4.69
CA GLY A 94 0.24 -4.69 -3.89
C GLY A 94 -1.22 -5.06 -3.79
N LEU A 95 -1.77 -4.86 -2.59
CA LEU A 95 -3.19 -5.05 -2.28
C LEU A 95 -3.90 -3.70 -2.19
N SER A 96 -5.00 -3.48 -2.91
CA SER A 96 -5.85 -2.27 -2.82
C SER A 96 -5.04 -0.98 -3.03
N MET A 97 -4.90 -0.10 -2.04
CA MET A 97 -3.99 1.06 -2.08
C MET A 97 -2.53 0.63 -2.33
N GLY A 98 -2.09 -0.50 -1.77
CA GLY A 98 -0.78 -1.06 -2.09
C GLY A 98 -0.64 -1.40 -3.58
N GLY A 99 -1.74 -1.78 -4.25
CA GLY A 99 -1.80 -1.93 -5.70
C GLY A 99 -1.64 -0.60 -6.44
N ALA A 100 -2.23 0.49 -5.92
CA ALA A 100 -2.00 1.84 -6.44
C ALA A 100 -0.51 2.26 -6.34
N LEU A 101 0.11 2.01 -5.18
CA LEU A 101 1.55 2.26 -4.97
C LEU A 101 2.42 1.38 -5.88
N THR A 102 2.00 0.13 -6.13
CA THR A 102 2.67 -0.79 -7.07
C THR A 102 2.63 -0.25 -8.49
N LEU A 103 1.48 0.23 -8.96
CA LEU A 103 1.33 0.87 -10.26
C LEU A 103 2.14 2.17 -10.35
N TRP A 104 2.11 2.99 -9.29
CA TRP A 104 2.91 4.20 -9.20
C TRP A 104 4.42 3.88 -9.32
N LEU A 105 4.94 2.91 -8.56
CA LEU A 105 6.33 2.46 -8.68
C LEU A 105 6.66 2.01 -10.12
N ALA A 106 5.78 1.24 -10.76
CA ALA A 106 5.99 0.76 -12.12
C ALA A 106 6.05 1.89 -13.16
N THR A 107 5.39 3.04 -12.91
CA THR A 107 5.50 4.22 -13.79
C THR A 107 6.80 4.99 -13.59
N HIS A 108 7.49 4.82 -12.45
CA HIS A 108 8.74 5.51 -12.11
C HIS A 108 9.98 4.63 -12.32
N HIS A 109 9.80 3.31 -12.27
CA HIS A 109 10.86 2.31 -12.33
C HIS A 109 10.58 1.27 -13.42
N PRO A 110 10.86 1.59 -14.70
CA PRO A 110 10.61 0.67 -15.82
C PRO A 110 11.47 -0.60 -15.75
N GLU A 111 12.51 -0.63 -14.91
CA GLU A 111 13.37 -1.77 -14.65
C GLU A 111 12.76 -2.80 -13.69
N ILE A 112 11.60 -2.55 -13.07
CA ILE A 112 10.87 -3.53 -12.27
C ILE A 112 10.58 -4.75 -13.13
N ALA A 113 10.92 -5.94 -12.63
CA ALA A 113 10.82 -7.20 -13.39
C ALA A 113 9.36 -7.65 -13.62
N GLY A 114 8.43 -7.20 -12.81
CA GLY A 114 7.00 -7.44 -12.94
C GLY A 114 6.22 -6.94 -11.73
N ILE A 115 4.92 -6.78 -11.90
CA ILE A 115 4.00 -6.37 -10.83
C ILE A 115 2.82 -7.32 -10.73
N VAL A 116 2.31 -7.47 -9.50
CA VAL A 116 1.06 -8.18 -9.20
C VAL A 116 0.14 -7.23 -8.45
N CYS A 117 -1.05 -7.00 -8.99
CA CYS A 117 -2.03 -6.11 -8.41
C CYS A 117 -3.26 -6.91 -7.94
N ILE A 118 -3.50 -6.88 -6.62
CA ILE A 118 -4.65 -7.57 -5.99
C ILE A 118 -5.70 -6.51 -5.68
N ASN A 119 -6.83 -6.54 -6.39
CA ASN A 119 -7.93 -5.56 -6.26
C ASN A 119 -7.42 -4.10 -6.14
N PRO A 120 -6.59 -3.61 -7.09
CA PRO A 120 -5.91 -2.33 -6.94
C PRO A 120 -6.86 -1.15 -7.02
N VAL A 121 -6.54 -0.08 -6.29
CA VAL A 121 -7.13 1.25 -6.53
C VAL A 121 -6.43 1.84 -7.77
N ALA A 122 -6.93 1.48 -8.95
CA ALA A 122 -6.28 1.75 -10.23
C ALA A 122 -6.95 2.86 -11.06
N GLN A 123 -8.07 3.38 -10.61
CA GLN A 123 -8.85 4.39 -11.32
C GLN A 123 -9.17 5.57 -10.41
N PRO A 124 -9.28 6.78 -10.97
CA PRO A 124 -9.81 7.94 -10.25
C PRO A 124 -11.20 7.66 -9.70
N LEU A 125 -11.55 8.30 -8.60
CA LEU A 125 -12.94 8.35 -8.18
C LEU A 125 -13.77 9.15 -9.19
N PRO A 126 -15.05 8.79 -9.40
CA PRO A 126 -16.00 9.63 -10.11
C PRO A 126 -16.08 11.03 -9.47
N ASP A 127 -16.27 12.07 -10.28
CA ASP A 127 -16.31 13.47 -9.84
C ASP A 127 -17.31 13.72 -8.70
N GLU A 128 -18.47 13.03 -8.74
CA GLU A 128 -19.48 13.10 -7.69
C GLU A 128 -18.95 12.59 -6.33
N MET A 129 -18.19 11.48 -6.35
CA MET A 129 -17.60 10.92 -5.14
C MET A 129 -16.47 11.80 -4.60
N MET A 130 -15.63 12.37 -5.49
CA MET A 130 -14.61 13.34 -5.09
C MET A 130 -15.24 14.58 -4.46
N SER A 131 -16.28 15.14 -5.08
CA SER A 131 -17.02 16.28 -4.54
C SER A 131 -17.66 15.96 -3.19
N GLY A 132 -18.11 14.73 -3.00
CA GLY A 132 -18.61 14.23 -1.70
C GLY A 132 -17.53 14.25 -0.62
N LEU A 133 -16.33 13.73 -0.92
CA LEU A 133 -15.19 13.77 0.02
C LEU A 133 -14.80 15.20 0.37
N GLU A 134 -14.75 16.11 -0.62
CA GLU A 134 -14.46 17.53 -0.40
C GLU A 134 -15.53 18.20 0.46
N SER A 135 -16.81 17.82 0.32
CA SER A 135 -17.87 18.33 1.20
C SER A 135 -17.66 17.88 2.64
N LEU A 136 -17.39 16.60 2.87
CA LEU A 136 -17.09 16.08 4.19
C LEU A 136 -15.90 16.81 4.84
N LEU A 137 -14.86 17.12 4.06
CA LEU A 137 -13.72 17.90 4.56
C LEU A 137 -14.11 19.33 4.95
N ARG A 138 -14.93 20.01 4.12
CA ARG A 138 -15.41 21.37 4.42
C ARG A 138 -16.30 21.40 5.68
N ASP A 139 -17.07 20.33 5.89
CA ASP A 139 -17.96 20.18 7.04
C ASP A 139 -17.21 19.74 8.30
N GLY A 140 -15.88 19.56 8.22
CA GLY A 140 -15.02 19.18 9.35
C GLY A 140 -15.15 17.72 9.77
N VAL A 141 -15.65 16.84 8.90
CA VAL A 141 -15.74 15.40 9.18
C VAL A 141 -14.34 14.81 9.13
N GLU A 142 -13.84 14.34 10.27
CA GLU A 142 -12.50 13.78 10.36
C GLU A 142 -12.42 12.37 9.78
N SER A 143 -13.42 11.52 10.07
CA SER A 143 -13.42 10.11 9.66
C SER A 143 -14.83 9.63 9.32
N ILE A 144 -14.90 8.64 8.42
CA ILE A 144 -16.11 7.86 8.12
C ILE A 144 -15.88 6.38 8.51
N PRO A 145 -16.93 5.55 8.67
CA PRO A 145 -16.75 4.13 8.92
C PRO A 145 -15.87 3.49 7.82
N ALA A 146 -14.94 2.63 8.22
CA ALA A 146 -14.16 1.83 7.28
C ALA A 146 -15.05 0.74 6.63
N ILE A 147 -14.59 0.21 5.49
CA ILE A 147 -15.25 -0.92 4.81
C ILE A 147 -15.29 -2.15 5.73
N GLY A 148 -14.35 -2.22 6.68
CA GLY A 148 -14.22 -3.34 7.61
C GLY A 148 -13.46 -4.51 7.00
N SER A 149 -13.31 -5.58 7.79
CA SER A 149 -12.71 -6.83 7.31
C SER A 149 -13.74 -7.59 6.48
N ASP A 150 -13.44 -7.83 5.20
CA ASP A 150 -14.26 -8.57 4.25
C ASP A 150 -13.67 -9.96 3.91
N ILE A 151 -12.78 -10.46 4.75
CA ILE A 151 -12.18 -11.78 4.58
C ILE A 151 -13.26 -12.85 4.69
N ALA A 152 -13.42 -13.66 3.64
CA ALA A 152 -14.44 -14.71 3.59
C ALA A 152 -14.20 -15.85 4.61
N ASP A 153 -12.96 -16.06 5.04
CA ASP A 153 -12.61 -17.03 6.09
C ASP A 153 -12.94 -16.45 7.47
N PRO A 154 -13.95 -16.97 8.20
CA PRO A 154 -14.36 -16.43 9.50
C PRO A 154 -13.30 -16.64 10.60
N SER A 155 -12.31 -17.51 10.38
CA SER A 155 -11.18 -17.73 11.29
C SER A 155 -10.05 -16.73 11.09
N ALA A 156 -10.00 -16.04 9.95
CA ALA A 156 -9.02 -15.01 9.64
C ALA A 156 -9.48 -13.65 10.16
N LYS A 157 -8.59 -12.95 10.85
CA LYS A 157 -8.86 -11.59 11.33
C LYS A 157 -7.79 -10.64 10.79
N GLU A 158 -8.23 -9.64 10.05
CA GLU A 158 -7.36 -8.57 9.59
C GLU A 158 -7.08 -7.58 10.72
N ILE A 159 -5.83 -7.10 10.81
CA ILE A 159 -5.46 -5.99 11.67
C ILE A 159 -5.62 -4.71 10.84
N SER A 160 -6.80 -4.13 10.91
CA SER A 160 -7.20 -2.91 10.19
C SER A 160 -7.93 -1.96 11.13
N TYR A 161 -8.03 -0.69 10.71
CA TYR A 161 -8.82 0.31 11.43
C TYR A 161 -10.30 0.18 11.09
N ASP A 162 -11.15 0.54 12.03
CA ASP A 162 -12.61 0.60 11.89
C ASP A 162 -13.11 1.95 11.34
N ALA A 163 -12.21 2.92 11.19
CA ALA A 163 -12.49 4.24 10.67
C ALA A 163 -11.50 4.63 9.56
N THR A 164 -12.00 5.38 8.58
CA THR A 164 -11.28 5.91 7.43
C THR A 164 -11.16 7.42 7.57
N PRO A 165 -9.97 8.00 7.82
CA PRO A 165 -9.78 9.44 7.83
C PRO A 165 -10.05 10.04 6.44
N VAL A 166 -10.96 11.01 6.38
CA VAL A 166 -11.42 11.61 5.11
C VAL A 166 -10.29 12.33 4.38
N CYS A 167 -9.44 13.05 5.12
CA CYS A 167 -8.31 13.76 4.53
C CYS A 167 -7.25 12.81 3.93
N ALA A 168 -6.99 11.67 4.57
CA ALA A 168 -6.07 10.66 4.07
C ALA A 168 -6.65 9.95 2.82
N LEU A 169 -7.95 9.61 2.85
CA LEU A 169 -8.65 9.05 1.69
C LEU A 169 -8.67 10.03 0.51
N HIS A 170 -8.95 11.31 0.77
CA HIS A 170 -8.91 12.34 -0.27
C HIS A 170 -7.52 12.41 -0.92
N SER A 171 -6.44 12.43 -0.10
CA SER A 171 -5.08 12.48 -0.60
C SER A 171 -4.70 11.26 -1.45
N LEU A 172 -5.17 10.05 -1.09
CA LEU A 172 -4.97 8.85 -1.90
C LEU A 172 -5.39 9.08 -3.36
N PHE A 173 -6.55 9.71 -3.57
CA PHE A 173 -7.06 9.94 -4.92
C PHE A 173 -6.54 11.24 -5.54
N ALA A 174 -6.66 12.37 -4.85
CA ALA A 174 -6.33 13.69 -5.38
C ALA A 174 -4.83 13.83 -5.67
N ASP A 175 -3.98 13.44 -4.72
CA ASP A 175 -2.52 13.57 -4.83
C ASP A 175 -1.88 12.35 -5.50
N GLY A 176 -2.49 11.18 -5.36
CA GLY A 176 -2.00 9.90 -5.88
C GLY A 176 -2.63 9.52 -7.21
N VAL A 177 -3.72 8.75 -7.14
CA VAL A 177 -4.29 8.03 -8.30
C VAL A 177 -4.58 8.96 -9.48
N ASN A 178 -5.20 10.12 -9.27
CA ASN A 178 -5.53 11.07 -10.33
C ASN A 178 -4.31 11.60 -11.10
N ASN A 179 -3.13 11.53 -10.50
CA ASN A 179 -1.89 11.99 -11.10
C ASN A 179 -1.19 10.89 -11.88
N PHE A 180 -0.95 9.74 -11.28
CA PHE A 180 -0.12 8.72 -11.93
C PHE A 180 -0.87 7.90 -12.98
N VAL A 181 -2.20 7.81 -12.98
CA VAL A 181 -2.98 7.14 -14.04
C VAL A 181 -2.68 7.69 -15.44
N LYS A 182 -2.29 8.95 -15.55
CA LYS A 182 -1.89 9.59 -16.80
C LYS A 182 -0.64 8.96 -17.42
N SER A 183 0.15 8.25 -16.60
CA SER A 183 1.39 7.58 -17.02
C SER A 183 1.18 6.12 -17.43
N TYR A 184 -0.03 5.55 -17.29
CA TYR A 184 -0.30 4.16 -17.68
C TYR A 184 0.06 3.82 -19.14
N PRO A 185 -0.21 4.70 -20.14
CA PRO A 185 0.15 4.39 -21.52
C PRO A 185 1.66 4.19 -21.76
N SER A 186 2.50 4.73 -20.88
CA SER A 186 3.96 4.59 -20.96
C SER A 186 4.52 3.42 -20.13
N MET A 187 3.69 2.75 -19.35
CA MET A 187 4.10 1.63 -18.49
C MET A 187 4.37 0.39 -19.34
N THR A 188 5.58 -0.16 -19.22
CA THR A 188 6.02 -1.36 -19.95
C THR A 188 6.28 -2.56 -19.06
N VAL A 189 6.13 -2.40 -17.75
CA VAL A 189 6.36 -3.45 -16.76
C VAL A 189 5.32 -4.55 -16.91
N PRO A 190 5.71 -5.86 -16.99
CA PRO A 190 4.77 -6.97 -17.02
C PRO A 190 3.86 -6.97 -15.79
N MET A 191 2.55 -7.19 -16.00
CA MET A 191 1.54 -7.15 -14.93
C MET A 191 0.69 -8.42 -14.93
N LEU A 192 0.43 -8.91 -13.71
CA LEU A 192 -0.52 -9.97 -13.39
C LEU A 192 -1.58 -9.43 -12.42
#